data_c5267dd2f67ca3ba7b4def5ce3e3f9ac
#
_entry.id   c5267dd2f67ca3ba7b4def5ce3e3f9ac
#
_cell.length_a   1.000
_cell.length_b   1.000
_cell.length_c   1.000
_cell.angle_alpha   90.00
_cell.angle_beta   90.00
_cell.angle_gamma   90.00
#
_symmetry.space_group_name_H-M   'P 1'
#
loop_
_entity.id
_entity.type
_entity.pdbx_description
1 polymer ?
#
loop_
_entity_poly.entity_id
_entity_poly.type
_entity_poly.pdbx_seq_one_letter_code
_entity_poly.pdbx_strand_id
1 'polypeptide(L)'
;VKELGARRWWAVAALVLASMAVGFDVTILSLALPAMAEDLGANNAELQWFVTSYTLVFAAGMIPAGMLGDRFGRKKVLLVALVIFGISSLACAYATSSGVFIGARAVLGLGGALIMPTILALLPVMFDDEERPKAIGAVAGAAMLAYPLGPILGGYLLNHFWWGSVFLINVPVVIVAYLAVSAWLPESKAKEAKPFDLGGLLLSSLGLTALTYGVIRGGDAGWTDATTLASMVAGLVALVAFVMWEKRTLDPLVDLSLFKSARFNSGTMLGTVINFTMFGVLFTMPQYYQAILGTDAMGSGFRLLPMVGGLLVGVTVANKVAKALGPKTSVGIGFALLGAALFYGGTTDVGSGTGLAAAWTAAYGLGLGLVLPTVMDAALGALSDDSAGVGAAVNQSIRTVGGSFGAAILGSILNSNYRGDLDLGGVPAAAQEAAKDSVFGGLAVARSISSSSFADSVRNSFVSALDIVLVVSGFLGLLGVLIAVVWLPREVGQSTAKAPESEHDAADAA
;
A
#
# COMPACT_ATOMS: atom_id res chain seq x y z
N VAL A 1 15.64 17.38 -18.63
CA VAL A 1 15.58 16.06 -17.94
C VAL A 1 15.68 14.91 -18.94
N LYS A 2 15.17 15.08 -20.19
CA LYS A 2 15.23 14.06 -21.26
C LYS A 2 16.66 13.72 -21.76
N GLU A 3 17.66 14.53 -21.43
CA GLU A 3 19.07 14.33 -21.87
C GLU A 3 19.87 13.30 -21.03
N LEU A 4 19.26 12.71 -19.99
CA LEU A 4 19.95 11.80 -19.06
C LEU A 4 20.30 10.41 -19.65
N GLY A 5 19.76 10.03 -20.81
CA GLY A 5 20.05 8.75 -21.45
C GLY A 5 19.90 7.56 -20.48
N ALA A 6 20.90 6.65 -20.43
CA ALA A 6 20.90 5.49 -19.54
C ALA A 6 20.97 5.86 -18.04
N ARG A 7 21.42 7.06 -17.68
CA ARG A 7 21.54 7.49 -16.27
C ARG A 7 20.17 7.59 -15.56
N ARG A 8 19.07 7.79 -16.30
CA ARG A 8 17.72 7.81 -15.71
C ARG A 8 17.32 6.48 -15.05
N TRP A 9 17.81 5.35 -15.54
CA TRP A 9 17.56 4.05 -14.93
C TRP A 9 18.32 3.85 -13.61
N TRP A 10 19.50 4.46 -13.45
CA TRP A 10 20.18 4.53 -12.15
C TRP A 10 19.40 5.38 -11.14
N ALA A 11 18.77 6.46 -11.61
CA ALA A 11 17.85 7.22 -10.77
C ALA A 11 16.62 6.37 -10.35
N VAL A 12 16.05 5.55 -11.25
CA VAL A 12 14.99 4.61 -10.88
C VAL A 12 15.48 3.61 -9.83
N ALA A 13 16.70 3.07 -9.96
CA ALA A 13 17.26 2.18 -8.95
C ALA A 13 17.36 2.85 -7.57
N ALA A 14 17.71 4.16 -7.52
CA ALA A 14 17.69 4.93 -6.28
C ALA A 14 16.28 5.09 -5.70
N LEU A 15 15.27 5.35 -6.54
CA LEU A 15 13.87 5.44 -6.13
C LEU A 15 13.34 4.08 -5.64
N VAL A 16 13.75 2.98 -6.28
CA VAL A 16 13.46 1.61 -5.85
C VAL A 16 13.99 1.36 -4.44
N LEU A 17 15.25 1.70 -4.17
CA LEU A 17 15.82 1.54 -2.82
C LEU A 17 15.06 2.37 -1.77
N ALA A 18 14.68 3.61 -2.10
CA ALA A 18 13.89 4.45 -1.21
C ALA A 18 12.49 3.86 -0.94
N SER A 19 11.83 3.30 -1.95
CA SER A 19 10.52 2.66 -1.78
C SER A 19 10.60 1.35 -0.99
N MET A 20 11.68 0.58 -1.15
CA MET A 20 11.91 -0.65 -0.37
C MET A 20 12.09 -0.36 1.13
N ALA A 21 12.79 0.72 1.51
CA ALA A 21 12.93 1.10 2.91
C ALA A 21 11.57 1.30 3.59
N VAL A 22 10.64 2.00 2.92
CA VAL A 22 9.26 2.18 3.41
C VAL A 22 8.51 0.85 3.46
N GLY A 23 8.68 -0.01 2.46
CA GLY A 23 8.02 -1.32 2.39
C GLY A 23 8.48 -2.29 3.48
N PHE A 24 9.76 -2.33 3.80
CA PHE A 24 10.30 -3.15 4.90
C PHE A 24 9.70 -2.77 6.24
N ASP A 25 9.63 -1.47 6.52
CA ASP A 25 9.12 -0.97 7.79
C ASP A 25 7.69 -1.44 8.08
N VAL A 26 6.83 -1.47 7.06
CA VAL A 26 5.43 -1.89 7.20
C VAL A 26 5.29 -3.35 7.63
N THR A 27 6.18 -4.24 7.20
CA THR A 27 6.03 -5.69 7.40
C THR A 27 6.87 -6.26 8.53
N ILE A 28 8.03 -5.67 8.81
CA ILE A 28 8.95 -6.19 9.82
C ILE A 28 8.44 -5.96 11.24
N LEU A 29 7.78 -4.82 11.51
CA LEU A 29 7.34 -4.43 12.84
C LEU A 29 6.48 -5.51 13.52
N SER A 30 5.52 -6.10 12.78
CA SER A 30 4.59 -7.09 13.33
C SER A 30 5.29 -8.31 13.95
N LEU A 31 6.46 -8.66 13.44
CA LEU A 31 7.27 -9.76 13.96
C LEU A 31 8.02 -9.38 15.25
N ALA A 32 8.36 -8.11 15.42
CA ALA A 32 9.10 -7.63 16.58
C ALA A 32 8.20 -7.31 17.79
N LEU A 33 6.86 -7.14 17.58
CA LEU A 33 5.94 -6.74 18.64
C LEU A 33 6.02 -7.60 19.92
N PRO A 34 6.09 -8.95 19.87
CA PRO A 34 6.19 -9.75 21.09
C PRO A 34 7.46 -9.46 21.90
N ALA A 35 8.61 -9.37 21.21
CA ALA A 35 9.89 -9.06 21.88
C ALA A 35 9.92 -7.63 22.44
N MET A 36 9.30 -6.68 21.73
CA MET A 36 9.16 -5.30 22.19
C MET A 36 8.22 -5.17 23.39
N ALA A 37 7.14 -5.97 23.44
CA ALA A 37 6.22 -6.01 24.58
C ALA A 37 6.97 -6.40 25.87
N GLU A 38 7.85 -7.39 25.77
CA GLU A 38 8.64 -7.88 26.91
C GLU A 38 9.72 -6.86 27.31
N ASP A 39 10.49 -6.35 26.35
CA ASP A 39 11.66 -5.49 26.63
C ASP A 39 11.27 -4.06 27.06
N LEU A 40 10.23 -3.48 26.45
CA LEU A 40 9.73 -2.13 26.78
C LEU A 40 8.64 -2.14 27.85
N GLY A 41 8.19 -3.31 28.32
CA GLY A 41 7.06 -3.46 29.23
C GLY A 41 5.75 -2.91 28.66
N ALA A 42 5.56 -2.99 27.34
CA ALA A 42 4.46 -2.36 26.63
C ALA A 42 3.15 -3.13 26.83
N ASN A 43 2.08 -2.41 27.17
CA ASN A 43 0.73 -2.96 27.20
C ASN A 43 0.09 -3.03 25.79
N ASN A 44 -1.05 -3.73 25.68
CA ASN A 44 -1.72 -3.92 24.38
C ASN A 44 -2.08 -2.61 23.66
N ALA A 45 -2.46 -1.57 24.39
CA ALA A 45 -2.75 -0.26 23.80
C ALA A 45 -1.50 0.41 23.23
N GLU A 46 -0.36 0.29 23.93
CA GLU A 46 0.92 0.81 23.45
C GLU A 46 1.41 0.04 22.22
N LEU A 47 1.27 -1.28 22.18
CA LEU A 47 1.60 -2.10 21.02
C LEU A 47 0.76 -1.68 19.78
N GLN A 48 -0.51 -1.39 19.99
CA GLN A 48 -1.38 -0.85 18.94
C GLN A 48 -0.89 0.52 18.45
N TRP A 49 -0.47 1.40 19.36
CA TRP A 49 0.12 2.69 19.00
C TRP A 49 1.46 2.56 18.26
N PHE A 50 2.25 1.52 18.49
CA PHE A 50 3.48 1.26 17.74
C PHE A 50 3.23 1.15 16.23
N VAL A 51 2.12 0.54 15.84
CA VAL A 51 1.71 0.42 14.44
C VAL A 51 0.97 1.66 13.96
N THR A 52 -0.01 2.12 14.74
CA THR A 52 -0.99 3.13 14.34
C THR A 52 -0.35 4.51 14.20
N SER A 53 0.61 4.89 15.07
CA SER A 53 1.25 6.20 15.02
C SER A 53 1.95 6.48 13.68
N TYR A 54 2.66 5.49 13.15
CA TYR A 54 3.23 5.58 11.81
C TYR A 54 2.17 5.79 10.73
N THR A 55 1.15 4.93 10.73
CA THR A 55 0.11 4.91 9.68
C THR A 55 -0.69 6.22 9.65
N LEU A 56 -1.02 6.76 10.82
CA LEU A 56 -1.75 8.03 10.94
C LEU A 56 -0.95 9.21 10.40
N VAL A 57 0.32 9.35 10.83
CA VAL A 57 1.17 10.44 10.37
C VAL A 57 1.52 10.27 8.88
N PHE A 58 1.72 9.05 8.43
CA PHE A 58 1.91 8.74 7.02
C PHE A 58 0.70 9.19 6.18
N ALA A 59 -0.52 8.86 6.58
CA ALA A 59 -1.74 9.31 5.89
C ALA A 59 -1.90 10.84 5.92
N ALA A 60 -1.71 11.47 7.08
CA ALA A 60 -1.79 12.91 7.25
C ALA A 60 -0.78 13.69 6.39
N GLY A 61 0.42 13.15 6.27
CA GLY A 61 1.55 13.80 5.60
C GLY A 61 1.54 13.69 4.08
N MET A 62 0.74 12.81 3.47
CA MET A 62 0.81 12.53 2.03
C MET A 62 0.53 13.74 1.14
N ILE A 63 -0.59 14.43 1.36
CA ILE A 63 -0.97 15.60 0.54
C ILE A 63 0.00 16.78 0.78
N PRO A 64 0.34 17.14 2.04
CA PRO A 64 1.41 18.08 2.32
C PRO A 64 2.74 17.75 1.62
N ALA A 65 3.12 16.47 1.58
CA ALA A 65 4.35 16.02 0.94
C ALA A 65 4.41 16.35 -0.55
N GLY A 66 3.30 16.13 -1.27
CA GLY A 66 3.18 16.48 -2.69
C GLY A 66 3.42 17.97 -2.92
N MET A 67 2.77 18.82 -2.13
CA MET A 67 2.93 20.28 -2.19
C MET A 67 4.36 20.73 -1.87
N LEU A 68 4.98 20.14 -0.84
CA LEU A 68 6.37 20.46 -0.49
C LEU A 68 7.32 20.08 -1.64
N GLY A 69 7.12 18.93 -2.29
CA GLY A 69 7.89 18.50 -3.45
C GLY A 69 7.76 19.46 -4.63
N ASP A 70 6.55 19.90 -4.95
CA ASP A 70 6.29 20.81 -6.05
C ASP A 70 6.87 22.21 -5.78
N ARG A 71 6.85 22.68 -4.53
CA ARG A 71 7.33 24.02 -4.14
C ARG A 71 8.82 24.09 -3.95
N PHE A 72 9.42 23.16 -3.19
CA PHE A 72 10.82 23.24 -2.78
C PHE A 72 11.77 22.41 -3.66
N GLY A 73 11.21 21.58 -4.52
CA GLY A 73 11.95 20.68 -5.39
C GLY A 73 11.85 19.21 -4.89
N ARG A 74 11.48 18.34 -5.80
CA ARG A 74 11.19 16.93 -5.52
C ARG A 74 12.43 16.18 -5.05
N LYS A 75 13.60 16.43 -5.66
CA LYS A 75 14.87 15.83 -5.21
C LYS A 75 15.24 16.29 -3.78
N LYS A 76 15.14 17.58 -3.50
CA LYS A 76 15.45 18.11 -2.16
C LYS A 76 14.56 17.53 -1.10
N VAL A 77 13.24 17.49 -1.35
CA VAL A 77 12.25 16.93 -0.41
C VAL A 77 12.51 15.45 -0.19
N LEU A 78 12.84 14.68 -1.25
CA LEU A 78 13.18 13.27 -1.12
C LEU A 78 14.46 13.05 -0.28
N LEU A 79 15.49 13.87 -0.46
CA LEU A 79 16.73 13.79 0.34
C LEU A 79 16.45 14.08 1.82
N VAL A 80 15.66 15.13 2.13
CA VAL A 80 15.24 15.44 3.50
C VAL A 80 14.40 14.31 4.08
N ALA A 81 13.48 13.75 3.31
CA ALA A 81 12.66 12.64 3.72
C ALA A 81 13.47 11.39 4.08
N LEU A 82 14.47 11.06 3.28
CA LEU A 82 15.39 9.94 3.55
C LEU A 82 16.19 10.18 4.84
N VAL A 83 16.65 11.41 5.10
CA VAL A 83 17.33 11.75 6.36
C VAL A 83 16.39 11.60 7.56
N ILE A 84 15.17 12.14 7.47
CA ILE A 84 14.15 11.99 8.52
C ILE A 84 13.87 10.49 8.76
N PHE A 85 13.65 9.72 7.71
CA PHE A 85 13.36 8.29 7.78
C PHE A 85 14.52 7.51 8.43
N GLY A 86 15.77 7.77 8.02
CA GLY A 86 16.95 7.12 8.57
C GLY A 86 17.19 7.45 10.05
N ILE A 87 17.10 8.73 10.44
CA ILE A 87 17.28 9.16 11.84
C ILE A 87 16.16 8.61 12.72
N SER A 88 14.91 8.67 12.28
CA SER A 88 13.79 8.13 13.06
C SER A 88 13.84 6.61 13.15
N SER A 89 14.35 5.91 12.13
CA SER A 89 14.59 4.47 12.19
C SER A 89 15.66 4.11 13.23
N LEU A 90 16.75 4.91 13.33
CA LEU A 90 17.72 4.79 14.42
C LEU A 90 17.07 5.05 15.80
N ALA A 91 16.24 6.08 15.90
CA ALA A 91 15.52 6.38 17.15
C ALA A 91 14.55 5.24 17.55
N CYS A 92 13.88 4.61 16.58
CA CYS A 92 13.08 3.40 16.84
C CYS A 92 13.95 2.25 17.37
N ALA A 93 15.11 1.99 16.74
CA ALA A 93 15.99 0.90 17.11
C ALA A 93 16.53 0.99 18.55
N TYR A 94 16.78 2.19 19.02
CA TYR A 94 17.34 2.47 20.35
C TYR A 94 16.35 3.10 21.33
N ALA A 95 15.06 2.95 21.08
CA ALA A 95 14.03 3.46 21.98
C ALA A 95 14.07 2.73 23.34
N THR A 96 14.06 3.49 24.43
CA THR A 96 14.15 2.98 25.81
C THR A 96 12.80 2.96 26.53
N SER A 97 11.73 3.39 25.86
CA SER A 97 10.37 3.37 26.39
C SER A 97 9.33 3.38 25.28
N SER A 98 8.12 2.90 25.56
CA SER A 98 6.98 2.92 24.62
C SER A 98 6.70 4.32 24.08
N GLY A 99 6.75 5.36 24.93
CA GLY A 99 6.49 6.75 24.50
C GLY A 99 7.52 7.26 23.50
N VAL A 100 8.81 7.01 23.73
CA VAL A 100 9.89 7.37 22.80
C VAL A 100 9.72 6.63 21.46
N PHE A 101 9.39 5.34 21.53
CA PHE A 101 9.17 4.54 20.34
C PHE A 101 7.97 5.05 19.51
N ILE A 102 6.82 5.33 20.14
CA ILE A 102 5.63 5.90 19.47
C ILE A 102 5.97 7.22 18.80
N GLY A 103 6.70 8.12 19.50
CA GLY A 103 7.15 9.38 18.92
C GLY A 103 8.07 9.19 17.71
N ALA A 104 9.05 8.28 17.81
CA ALA A 104 9.95 7.95 16.72
C ALA A 104 9.19 7.36 15.51
N ARG A 105 8.20 6.48 15.74
CA ARG A 105 7.31 5.93 14.72
C ARG A 105 6.49 7.01 14.00
N ALA A 106 5.97 7.99 14.74
CA ALA A 106 5.27 9.12 14.15
C ALA A 106 6.17 9.93 13.19
N VAL A 107 7.42 10.21 13.61
CA VAL A 107 8.41 10.91 12.76
C VAL A 107 8.82 10.04 11.56
N LEU A 108 8.95 8.73 11.77
CA LEU A 108 9.23 7.77 10.67
C LEU A 108 8.09 7.77 9.64
N GLY A 109 6.84 7.82 10.10
CA GLY A 109 5.65 7.95 9.27
C GLY A 109 5.66 9.23 8.42
N LEU A 110 6.12 10.36 8.97
CA LEU A 110 6.32 11.60 8.22
C LEU A 110 7.37 11.44 7.11
N GLY A 111 8.50 10.79 7.41
CA GLY A 111 9.52 10.46 6.42
C GLY A 111 8.95 9.62 5.28
N GLY A 112 8.22 8.56 5.59
CA GLY A 112 7.55 7.71 4.60
C GLY A 112 6.52 8.46 3.75
N ALA A 113 5.73 9.34 4.38
CA ALA A 113 4.75 10.19 3.70
C ALA A 113 5.38 11.13 2.67
N LEU A 114 6.57 11.64 2.95
CA LEU A 114 7.34 12.49 2.03
C LEU A 114 7.98 11.67 0.90
N ILE A 115 8.41 10.43 1.15
CA ILE A 115 9.11 9.58 0.17
C ILE A 115 8.15 9.16 -0.95
N MET A 116 7.02 8.53 -0.63
CA MET A 116 6.18 7.83 -1.61
C MET A 116 5.55 8.74 -2.67
N PRO A 117 4.86 9.84 -2.33
CA PRO A 117 4.31 10.74 -3.34
C PRO A 117 5.40 11.38 -4.19
N THR A 118 6.55 11.72 -3.59
CA THR A 118 7.67 12.35 -4.30
C THR A 118 8.27 11.40 -5.34
N ILE A 119 8.42 10.11 -5.03
CA ILE A 119 8.85 9.09 -6.01
C ILE A 119 7.88 9.05 -7.19
N LEU A 120 6.57 8.94 -6.91
CA LEU A 120 5.56 8.86 -7.94
C LEU A 120 5.48 10.13 -8.81
N ALA A 121 5.67 11.30 -8.21
CA ALA A 121 5.69 12.58 -8.93
C ALA A 121 6.91 12.76 -9.86
N LEU A 122 8.02 12.07 -9.59
CA LEU A 122 9.22 12.13 -10.41
C LEU A 122 9.13 11.28 -11.68
N LEU A 123 8.38 10.19 -11.66
CA LEU A 123 8.32 9.24 -12.78
C LEU A 123 7.77 9.87 -14.06
N PRO A 124 6.64 10.61 -14.05
CA PRO A 124 6.13 11.28 -15.25
C PRO A 124 7.08 12.35 -15.83
N VAL A 125 7.86 12.99 -14.95
CA VAL A 125 8.81 14.04 -15.37
C VAL A 125 10.08 13.45 -15.99
N MET A 126 10.47 12.25 -15.58
CA MET A 126 11.72 11.60 -16.01
C MET A 126 11.55 10.73 -17.25
N PHE A 127 10.37 10.21 -17.51
CA PHE A 127 10.11 9.22 -18.54
C PHE A 127 8.98 9.63 -19.49
N ASP A 128 9.18 9.34 -20.76
CA ASP A 128 8.15 9.46 -21.80
C ASP A 128 7.05 8.41 -21.60
N ASP A 129 5.91 8.60 -22.25
CA ASP A 129 4.75 7.70 -22.17
C ASP A 129 5.07 6.23 -22.51
N GLU A 130 6.12 5.98 -23.29
CA GLU A 130 6.53 4.64 -23.69
C GLU A 130 7.33 3.88 -22.61
N GLU A 131 8.17 4.58 -21.85
CA GLU A 131 9.03 3.98 -20.82
C GLU A 131 8.50 4.15 -19.39
N ARG A 132 7.65 5.16 -19.15
CA ARG A 132 7.06 5.44 -17.85
C ARG A 132 6.38 4.21 -17.20
N PRO A 133 5.58 3.40 -17.91
CA PRO A 133 4.98 2.19 -17.33
C PRO A 133 6.02 1.17 -16.82
N LYS A 134 7.19 1.09 -17.49
CA LYS A 134 8.28 0.21 -17.05
C LYS A 134 8.92 0.73 -15.75
N ALA A 135 9.14 2.04 -15.65
CA ALA A 135 9.71 2.66 -14.44
C ALA A 135 8.74 2.55 -13.26
N ILE A 136 7.44 2.80 -13.48
CA ILE A 136 6.38 2.58 -12.48
C ILE A 136 6.36 1.13 -12.03
N GLY A 137 6.40 0.19 -12.98
CA GLY A 137 6.43 -1.24 -12.70
C GLY A 137 7.65 -1.67 -11.88
N ALA A 138 8.82 -1.09 -12.14
CA ALA A 138 10.03 -1.35 -11.36
C ALA A 138 9.90 -0.88 -9.90
N VAL A 139 9.38 0.33 -9.67
CA VAL A 139 9.15 0.87 -8.32
C VAL A 139 8.07 0.07 -7.59
N ALA A 140 6.95 -0.24 -8.25
CA ALA A 140 5.87 -1.02 -7.67
C ALA A 140 6.31 -2.46 -7.37
N GLY A 141 7.06 -3.11 -8.27
CA GLY A 141 7.61 -4.44 -8.07
C GLY A 141 8.58 -4.49 -6.88
N ALA A 142 9.40 -3.47 -6.72
CA ALA A 142 10.31 -3.36 -5.57
C ALA A 142 9.56 -3.20 -4.24
N ALA A 143 8.53 -2.36 -4.22
CA ALA A 143 7.67 -2.23 -3.05
C ALA A 143 7.00 -3.57 -2.69
N MET A 144 6.55 -4.34 -3.70
CA MET A 144 5.99 -5.67 -3.49
C MET A 144 7.02 -6.69 -2.99
N LEU A 145 8.28 -6.60 -3.43
CA LEU A 145 9.37 -7.44 -2.92
C LEU A 145 9.64 -7.21 -1.43
N ALA A 146 9.40 -6.01 -0.92
CA ALA A 146 9.58 -5.71 0.48
C ALA A 146 8.64 -6.54 1.40
N TYR A 147 7.45 -6.91 0.94
CA TYR A 147 6.50 -7.69 1.74
C TYR A 147 6.99 -9.10 2.10
N PRO A 148 7.47 -9.96 1.19
CA PRO A 148 8.05 -11.25 1.59
C PRO A 148 9.46 -11.11 2.18
N LEU A 149 10.26 -10.13 1.74
CA LEU A 149 11.60 -9.91 2.28
C LEU A 149 11.56 -9.42 3.73
N GLY A 150 10.54 -8.65 4.12
CA GLY A 150 10.37 -8.20 5.51
C GLY A 150 10.35 -9.36 6.52
N PRO A 151 9.43 -10.32 6.42
CA PRO A 151 9.42 -11.50 7.28
C PRO A 151 10.71 -12.34 7.21
N ILE A 152 11.31 -12.50 6.03
CA ILE A 152 12.56 -13.25 5.87
C ILE A 152 13.69 -12.58 6.63
N LEU A 153 13.92 -11.30 6.37
CA LEU A 153 14.99 -10.52 7.00
C LEU A 153 14.69 -10.26 8.48
N GLY A 154 13.45 -9.93 8.82
CA GLY A 154 13.01 -9.70 10.18
C GLY A 154 13.14 -10.95 11.04
N GLY A 155 12.71 -12.11 10.53
CA GLY A 155 12.87 -13.39 11.21
C GLY A 155 14.35 -13.74 11.45
N TYR A 156 15.22 -13.53 10.45
CA TYR A 156 16.65 -13.72 10.61
C TYR A 156 17.24 -12.78 11.68
N LEU A 157 16.88 -11.50 11.61
CA LEU A 157 17.41 -10.49 12.55
C LEU A 157 16.95 -10.77 14.00
N LEU A 158 15.68 -11.12 14.21
CA LEU A 158 15.14 -11.42 15.54
C LEU A 158 15.70 -12.72 16.15
N ASN A 159 16.09 -13.67 15.29
CA ASN A 159 16.71 -14.92 15.75
C ASN A 159 18.18 -14.75 16.17
N HIS A 160 18.89 -13.72 15.68
CA HIS A 160 20.33 -13.55 15.90
C HIS A 160 20.69 -12.24 16.62
N PHE A 161 19.81 -11.27 16.67
CA PHE A 161 20.04 -9.95 17.24
C PHE A 161 18.83 -9.49 18.07
N TRP A 162 18.93 -8.33 18.77
CA TRP A 162 17.82 -7.74 19.51
C TRP A 162 16.77 -7.13 18.55
N TRP A 163 15.57 -6.89 19.08
CA TRP A 163 14.43 -6.39 18.30
C TRP A 163 14.71 -5.08 17.53
N GLY A 164 15.53 -4.18 18.06
CA GLY A 164 15.86 -2.93 17.39
C GLY A 164 16.62 -3.10 16.08
N SER A 165 17.26 -4.26 15.85
CA SER A 165 17.96 -4.58 14.61
C SER A 165 17.05 -4.54 13.38
N VAL A 166 15.74 -4.79 13.54
CA VAL A 166 14.76 -4.75 12.44
C VAL A 166 14.55 -3.33 11.89
N PHE A 167 14.83 -2.30 12.70
CA PHE A 167 14.81 -0.91 12.25
C PHE A 167 16.17 -0.48 11.71
N LEU A 168 17.27 -1.02 12.24
CA LEU A 168 18.61 -0.70 11.76
C LEU A 168 18.84 -1.11 10.30
N ILE A 169 18.15 -2.13 9.80
CA ILE A 169 18.26 -2.54 8.39
C ILE A 169 17.88 -1.42 7.41
N ASN A 170 16.98 -0.51 7.81
CA ASN A 170 16.58 0.62 7.00
C ASN A 170 17.74 1.62 6.81
N VAL A 171 18.63 1.75 7.79
CA VAL A 171 19.69 2.77 7.78
C VAL A 171 20.65 2.61 6.62
N PRO A 172 21.29 1.43 6.39
CA PRO A 172 22.16 1.25 5.23
C PRO A 172 21.40 1.41 3.91
N VAL A 173 20.15 0.94 3.82
CA VAL A 173 19.32 1.11 2.61
C VAL A 173 19.08 2.59 2.33
N VAL A 174 18.74 3.38 3.36
CA VAL A 174 18.50 4.83 3.25
C VAL A 174 19.79 5.57 2.88
N ILE A 175 20.94 5.20 3.46
CA ILE A 175 22.23 5.81 3.11
C ILE A 175 22.54 5.59 1.63
N VAL A 176 22.41 4.35 1.15
CA VAL A 176 22.64 4.03 -0.26
C VAL A 176 21.63 4.77 -1.16
N ALA A 177 20.36 4.80 -0.79
CA ALA A 177 19.33 5.54 -1.51
C ALA A 177 19.64 7.06 -1.54
N TYR A 178 20.06 7.64 -0.41
CA TYR A 178 20.43 9.06 -0.32
C TYR A 178 21.59 9.40 -1.24
N LEU A 179 22.66 8.61 -1.22
CA LEU A 179 23.83 8.82 -2.09
C LEU A 179 23.44 8.66 -3.57
N ALA A 180 22.65 7.65 -3.89
CA ALA A 180 22.18 7.40 -5.24
C ALA A 180 21.24 8.51 -5.75
N VAL A 181 20.27 8.97 -4.94
CA VAL A 181 19.40 10.10 -5.25
C VAL A 181 20.22 11.37 -5.44
N SER A 182 21.18 11.63 -4.55
CA SER A 182 22.04 12.84 -4.66
C SER A 182 22.85 12.86 -5.94
N ALA A 183 23.37 11.69 -6.37
CA ALA A 183 24.25 11.57 -7.54
C ALA A 183 23.48 11.54 -8.87
N TRP A 184 22.36 10.85 -8.95
CA TRP A 184 21.73 10.50 -10.23
C TRP A 184 20.39 11.17 -10.48
N LEU A 185 19.68 11.63 -9.43
CA LEU A 185 18.37 12.23 -9.61
C LEU A 185 18.52 13.72 -10.00
N PRO A 186 17.89 14.18 -11.09
CA PRO A 186 17.83 15.60 -11.42
C PRO A 186 16.87 16.33 -10.48
N GLU A 187 17.12 17.62 -10.24
CA GLU A 187 16.13 18.44 -9.53
C GLU A 187 14.94 18.73 -10.44
N SER A 188 13.75 18.67 -9.86
CA SER A 188 12.49 18.97 -10.50
C SER A 188 11.56 19.68 -9.53
N LYS A 189 10.91 20.73 -9.98
CA LYS A 189 9.91 21.48 -9.22
C LYS A 189 8.84 22.02 -10.16
N ALA A 190 7.70 22.40 -9.65
CA ALA A 190 6.69 23.14 -10.42
C ALA A 190 7.26 24.48 -10.90
N LYS A 191 6.88 24.92 -12.09
CA LYS A 191 7.34 26.19 -12.67
C LYS A 191 6.84 27.38 -11.85
N GLU A 192 5.61 27.32 -11.36
CA GLU A 192 5.00 28.32 -10.51
C GLU A 192 4.69 27.72 -9.14
N ALA A 193 5.29 28.28 -8.09
CA ALA A 193 5.02 27.86 -6.73
C ALA A 193 3.69 28.47 -6.25
N LYS A 194 2.69 27.64 -6.01
CA LYS A 194 1.41 28.08 -5.46
C LYS A 194 1.58 28.62 -4.02
N PRO A 195 0.74 29.58 -3.59
CA PRO A 195 0.67 30.00 -2.20
C PRO A 195 0.38 28.85 -1.24
N PHE A 196 0.68 29.07 0.04
CA PHE A 196 0.50 28.06 1.08
C PHE A 196 -0.98 28.01 1.51
N ASP A 197 -1.72 27.00 1.08
CA ASP A 197 -3.09 26.77 1.55
C ASP A 197 -3.09 26.02 2.89
N LEU A 198 -2.99 26.77 3.99
CA LEU A 198 -2.99 26.19 5.34
C LEU A 198 -4.35 25.55 5.68
N GLY A 199 -5.46 26.10 5.17
CA GLY A 199 -6.81 25.56 5.39
C GLY A 199 -6.99 24.19 4.74
N GLY A 200 -6.65 24.08 3.46
CA GLY A 200 -6.66 22.82 2.72
C GLY A 200 -5.73 21.78 3.34
N LEU A 201 -4.53 22.19 3.75
CA LEU A 201 -3.56 21.31 4.40
C LEU A 201 -4.08 20.74 5.72
N LEU A 202 -4.63 21.55 6.60
CA LEU A 202 -5.17 21.10 7.88
C LEU A 202 -6.40 20.20 7.69
N LEU A 203 -7.34 20.60 6.84
CA LEU A 203 -8.56 19.83 6.58
C LEU A 203 -8.27 18.47 5.94
N SER A 204 -7.35 18.41 4.97
CA SER A 204 -6.96 17.13 4.35
C SER A 204 -6.23 16.22 5.32
N SER A 205 -5.27 16.74 6.09
CA SER A 205 -4.51 15.96 7.07
C SER A 205 -5.39 15.43 8.19
N LEU A 206 -6.25 16.27 8.79
CA LEU A 206 -7.20 15.86 9.83
C LEU A 206 -8.23 14.87 9.30
N GLY A 207 -8.74 15.11 8.08
CA GLY A 207 -9.71 14.25 7.44
C GLY A 207 -9.15 12.84 7.17
N LEU A 208 -7.96 12.77 6.58
CA LEU A 208 -7.29 11.49 6.31
C LEU A 208 -6.90 10.76 7.61
N THR A 209 -6.41 11.50 8.61
CA THR A 209 -6.06 10.92 9.91
C THR A 209 -7.29 10.33 10.61
N ALA A 210 -8.36 11.10 10.73
CA ALA A 210 -9.57 10.66 11.42
C ALA A 210 -10.24 9.48 10.68
N LEU A 211 -10.28 9.52 9.35
CA LEU A 211 -10.83 8.43 8.54
C LEU A 211 -9.98 7.16 8.68
N THR A 212 -8.65 7.28 8.54
CA THR A 212 -7.73 6.12 8.67
C THR A 212 -7.80 5.51 10.07
N TYR A 213 -7.82 6.36 11.12
CA TYR A 213 -7.98 5.89 12.49
C TYR A 213 -9.30 5.16 12.70
N GLY A 214 -10.41 5.73 12.21
CA GLY A 214 -11.72 5.09 12.30
C GLY A 214 -11.79 3.74 11.59
N VAL A 215 -11.13 3.62 10.42
CA VAL A 215 -11.06 2.36 9.66
C VAL A 215 -10.25 1.29 10.39
N ILE A 216 -9.06 1.64 10.90
CA ILE A 216 -8.23 0.70 11.68
C ILE A 216 -8.99 0.23 12.91
N ARG A 217 -9.57 1.18 13.68
CA ARG A 217 -10.35 0.86 14.87
C ARG A 217 -11.59 0.03 14.56
N GLY A 218 -12.22 0.22 13.39
CA GLY A 218 -13.37 -0.57 12.94
C GLY A 218 -13.03 -2.05 12.76
N GLY A 219 -11.81 -2.35 12.29
CA GLY A 219 -11.29 -3.72 12.21
C GLY A 219 -11.03 -4.34 13.60
N ASP A 220 -10.57 -3.55 14.56
CA ASP A 220 -10.17 -4.02 15.89
C ASP A 220 -11.31 -4.02 16.91
N ALA A 221 -12.01 -2.88 17.06
CA ALA A 221 -13.05 -2.67 18.09
C ALA A 221 -14.48 -2.88 17.57
N GLY A 222 -14.64 -3.07 16.27
CA GLY A 222 -15.92 -3.25 15.59
C GLY A 222 -16.46 -1.99 14.93
N TRP A 223 -17.22 -2.20 13.85
CA TRP A 223 -17.76 -1.14 12.99
C TRP A 223 -18.89 -0.34 13.63
N THR A 224 -19.49 -0.83 14.72
CA THR A 224 -20.57 -0.16 15.48
C THR A 224 -20.05 0.57 16.73
N ASP A 225 -18.76 0.48 17.05
CA ASP A 225 -18.16 1.21 18.17
C ASP A 225 -18.32 2.74 17.98
N ALA A 226 -18.73 3.42 19.04
CA ALA A 226 -19.02 4.86 18.99
C ALA A 226 -17.81 5.70 18.55
N THR A 227 -16.61 5.34 19.00
CA THR A 227 -15.37 6.05 18.62
C THR A 227 -15.01 5.77 17.17
N THR A 228 -15.24 4.55 16.67
CA THR A 228 -15.08 4.19 15.26
C THR A 228 -15.97 5.06 14.37
N LEU A 229 -17.27 5.08 14.67
CA LEU A 229 -18.24 5.86 13.90
C LEU A 229 -17.96 7.36 13.99
N ALA A 230 -17.67 7.87 15.19
CA ALA A 230 -17.36 9.29 15.39
C ALA A 230 -16.11 9.71 14.59
N SER A 231 -15.06 8.88 14.59
CA SER A 231 -13.83 9.16 13.84
C SER A 231 -14.06 9.10 12.33
N MET A 232 -14.81 8.12 11.84
CA MET A 232 -15.13 8.01 10.40
C MET A 232 -15.99 9.19 9.94
N VAL A 233 -17.02 9.57 10.71
CA VAL A 233 -17.86 10.71 10.40
C VAL A 233 -17.07 12.02 10.46
N ALA A 234 -16.25 12.22 11.49
CA ALA A 234 -15.40 13.40 11.61
C ALA A 234 -14.41 13.49 10.42
N GLY A 235 -13.80 12.35 10.04
CA GLY A 235 -12.93 12.27 8.89
C GLY A 235 -13.63 12.61 7.58
N LEU A 236 -14.82 12.05 7.36
CA LEU A 236 -15.64 12.35 6.17
C LEU A 236 -16.07 13.82 6.13
N VAL A 237 -16.54 14.36 7.24
CA VAL A 237 -16.92 15.78 7.35
C VAL A 237 -15.73 16.70 7.06
N ALA A 238 -14.55 16.39 7.60
CA ALA A 238 -13.34 17.17 7.33
C ALA A 238 -12.92 17.09 5.85
N LEU A 239 -13.04 15.91 5.19
CA LEU A 239 -12.75 15.77 3.76
C LEU A 239 -13.79 16.48 2.88
N VAL A 240 -15.06 16.47 3.27
CA VAL A 240 -16.11 17.27 2.59
C VAL A 240 -15.83 18.76 2.77
N ALA A 241 -15.48 19.19 3.98
CA ALA A 241 -15.09 20.58 4.24
C ALA A 241 -13.83 20.96 3.44
N PHE A 242 -12.85 20.06 3.31
CA PHE A 242 -11.69 20.23 2.45
C PHE A 242 -12.11 20.50 0.99
N VAL A 243 -12.96 19.65 0.40
CA VAL A 243 -13.44 19.85 -0.98
C VAL A 243 -14.21 21.16 -1.13
N MET A 244 -15.01 21.54 -0.12
CA MET A 244 -15.73 22.82 -0.14
C MET A 244 -14.79 24.03 -0.02
N TRP A 245 -13.72 23.90 0.77
CA TRP A 245 -12.67 24.90 0.91
C TRP A 245 -11.92 25.09 -0.41
N GLU A 246 -11.43 24.00 -1.01
CA GLU A 246 -10.73 24.01 -2.30
C GLU A 246 -11.54 24.64 -3.45
N LYS A 247 -12.88 24.45 -3.44
CA LYS A 247 -13.77 25.11 -4.42
C LYS A 247 -13.87 26.63 -4.27
N ARG A 248 -13.53 27.17 -3.11
CA ARG A 248 -13.66 28.60 -2.79
C ARG A 248 -12.32 29.33 -2.76
N THR A 249 -11.23 28.59 -2.62
CA THR A 249 -9.87 29.15 -2.55
C THR A 249 -9.39 29.52 -3.93
N LEU A 250 -8.78 30.71 -4.08
CA LEU A 250 -8.26 31.20 -5.37
C LEU A 250 -7.09 30.35 -5.88
N ASP A 251 -6.21 29.92 -4.96
CA ASP A 251 -5.08 29.06 -5.23
C ASP A 251 -5.22 27.73 -4.45
N PRO A 252 -6.05 26.79 -4.91
CA PRO A 252 -6.33 25.56 -4.21
C PRO A 252 -5.08 24.65 -4.12
N LEU A 253 -4.95 23.95 -2.98
CA LEU A 253 -3.92 22.95 -2.77
C LEU A 253 -4.04 21.82 -3.81
N VAL A 254 -5.27 21.33 -4.00
CA VAL A 254 -5.61 20.30 -4.97
C VAL A 254 -6.48 20.89 -6.08
N ASP A 255 -6.00 20.83 -7.31
CA ASP A 255 -6.84 21.19 -8.45
C ASP A 255 -7.94 20.14 -8.64
N LEU A 256 -9.17 20.50 -8.25
CA LEU A 256 -10.33 19.62 -8.37
C LEU A 256 -10.69 19.28 -9.82
N SER A 257 -10.10 19.96 -10.82
CA SER A 257 -10.25 19.59 -12.24
C SER A 257 -9.67 18.22 -12.54
N LEU A 258 -8.73 17.72 -11.73
CA LEU A 258 -8.20 16.35 -11.82
C LEU A 258 -9.32 15.31 -11.78
N PHE A 259 -10.34 15.53 -10.95
CA PHE A 259 -11.48 14.62 -10.82
C PHE A 259 -12.47 14.71 -12.00
N LYS A 260 -12.28 15.62 -12.96
CA LYS A 260 -12.99 15.63 -14.24
C LYS A 260 -12.33 14.68 -15.25
N SER A 261 -11.08 14.31 -15.05
CA SER A 261 -10.36 13.40 -15.93
C SER A 261 -10.81 11.95 -15.70
N ALA A 262 -11.40 11.32 -16.72
CA ALA A 262 -11.76 9.91 -16.68
C ALA A 262 -10.51 9.01 -16.49
N ARG A 263 -9.35 9.43 -17.03
CA ARG A 263 -8.07 8.73 -16.86
C ARG A 263 -7.63 8.72 -15.38
N PHE A 264 -7.62 9.89 -14.75
CA PHE A 264 -7.24 10.02 -13.34
C PHE A 264 -8.19 9.22 -12.44
N ASN A 265 -9.49 9.39 -12.61
CA ASN A 265 -10.50 8.73 -11.78
C ASN A 265 -10.48 7.21 -11.94
N SER A 266 -10.49 6.71 -13.18
CA SER A 266 -10.46 5.27 -13.43
C SER A 266 -9.15 4.65 -12.97
N GLY A 267 -8.00 5.30 -13.21
CA GLY A 267 -6.70 4.85 -12.73
C GLY A 267 -6.63 4.80 -11.19
N THR A 268 -7.09 5.86 -10.52
CA THR A 268 -7.13 5.92 -9.04
C THR A 268 -8.06 4.86 -8.46
N MET A 269 -9.27 4.70 -9.02
CA MET A 269 -10.25 3.73 -8.54
C MET A 269 -9.76 2.28 -8.72
N LEU A 270 -9.24 1.95 -9.90
CA LEU A 270 -8.65 0.64 -10.17
C LEU A 270 -7.45 0.35 -9.26
N GLY A 271 -6.58 1.35 -9.06
CA GLY A 271 -5.48 1.25 -8.11
C GLY A 271 -5.94 1.05 -6.66
N THR A 272 -7.06 1.63 -6.28
CA THR A 272 -7.70 1.44 -4.96
C THR A 272 -8.21 0.01 -4.80
N VAL A 273 -8.87 -0.56 -5.82
CA VAL A 273 -9.32 -1.96 -5.82
C VAL A 273 -8.13 -2.92 -5.68
N ILE A 274 -7.02 -2.64 -6.40
CA ILE A 274 -5.77 -3.40 -6.25
C ILE A 274 -5.28 -3.37 -4.81
N ASN A 275 -5.13 -2.18 -4.22
CA ASN A 275 -4.63 -2.06 -2.86
C ASN A 275 -5.56 -2.74 -1.85
N PHE A 276 -6.88 -2.60 -2.02
CA PHE A 276 -7.87 -3.25 -1.17
C PHE A 276 -7.66 -4.77 -1.13
N THR A 277 -7.63 -5.43 -2.30
CA THR A 277 -7.44 -6.89 -2.38
C THR A 277 -6.05 -7.32 -1.94
N MET A 278 -5.02 -6.55 -2.28
CA MET A 278 -3.63 -6.83 -1.95
C MET A 278 -3.40 -6.83 -0.43
N PHE A 279 -3.88 -5.81 0.28
CA PHE A 279 -3.72 -5.75 1.74
C PHE A 279 -4.53 -6.85 2.44
N GLY A 280 -5.69 -7.23 1.90
CA GLY A 280 -6.45 -8.37 2.39
C GLY A 280 -5.68 -9.70 2.26
N VAL A 281 -5.12 -9.97 1.09
CA VAL A 281 -4.29 -11.17 0.84
C VAL A 281 -3.03 -11.16 1.72
N LEU A 282 -2.34 -10.02 1.82
CA LEU A 282 -1.14 -9.89 2.64
C LEU A 282 -1.43 -9.99 4.15
N PHE A 283 -2.64 -9.68 4.59
CA PHE A 283 -3.07 -9.86 5.97
C PHE A 283 -3.40 -11.33 6.28
N THR A 284 -4.05 -12.03 5.36
CA THR A 284 -4.58 -13.38 5.61
C THR A 284 -3.57 -14.50 5.33
N MET A 285 -2.76 -14.38 4.26
CA MET A 285 -1.86 -15.45 3.82
C MET A 285 -0.75 -15.80 4.81
N PRO A 286 -0.08 -14.85 5.50
CA PRO A 286 0.89 -15.20 6.55
C PRO A 286 0.25 -16.02 7.68
N GLN A 287 -1.00 -15.73 8.05
CA GLN A 287 -1.74 -16.49 9.06
C GLN A 287 -2.01 -17.92 8.60
N TYR A 288 -2.44 -18.11 7.34
CA TYR A 288 -2.61 -19.43 6.73
C TYR A 288 -1.31 -20.23 6.75
N TYR A 289 -0.20 -19.64 6.31
CA TYR A 289 1.09 -20.34 6.27
C TYR A 289 1.58 -20.71 7.67
N GLN A 290 1.40 -19.86 8.66
CA GLN A 290 1.89 -20.12 10.01
C GLN A 290 0.96 -21.03 10.80
N ALA A 291 -0.35 -20.75 10.82
CA ALA A 291 -1.31 -21.49 11.64
C ALA A 291 -1.70 -22.84 11.03
N ILE A 292 -1.86 -22.92 9.70
CA ILE A 292 -2.35 -24.13 9.03
C ILE A 292 -1.18 -24.98 8.55
N LEU A 293 -0.21 -24.40 7.85
CA LEU A 293 0.94 -25.14 7.32
C LEU A 293 2.10 -25.25 8.31
N GLY A 294 1.97 -24.67 9.53
CA GLY A 294 2.94 -24.82 10.62
C GLY A 294 4.32 -24.21 10.34
N THR A 295 4.39 -23.17 9.48
CA THR A 295 5.66 -22.53 9.14
C THR A 295 5.98 -21.42 10.12
N ASP A 296 7.25 -21.08 10.27
CA ASP A 296 7.67 -19.87 10.96
C ASP A 296 7.46 -18.62 10.09
N ALA A 297 7.76 -17.45 10.65
CA ALA A 297 7.62 -16.18 9.95
C ALA A 297 8.49 -16.11 8.67
N MET A 298 9.73 -16.64 8.74
CA MET A 298 10.65 -16.69 7.60
C MET A 298 10.12 -17.60 6.50
N GLY A 299 9.66 -18.81 6.85
CA GLY A 299 9.03 -19.76 5.92
C GLY A 299 7.76 -19.22 5.28
N SER A 300 6.98 -18.41 6.02
CA SER A 300 5.82 -17.69 5.48
C SER A 300 6.24 -16.66 4.41
N GLY A 301 7.31 -15.90 4.67
CA GLY A 301 7.88 -14.97 3.69
C GLY A 301 8.31 -15.67 2.39
N PHE A 302 9.01 -16.81 2.49
CA PHE A 302 9.39 -17.60 1.30
C PHE A 302 8.17 -18.07 0.50
N ARG A 303 7.06 -18.41 1.16
CA ARG A 303 5.83 -18.87 0.49
C ARG A 303 5.04 -17.73 -0.17
N LEU A 304 5.36 -16.47 0.07
CA LEU A 304 4.86 -15.32 -0.68
C LEU A 304 5.64 -15.03 -1.98
N LEU A 305 6.84 -15.62 -2.18
CA LEU A 305 7.66 -15.38 -3.37
C LEU A 305 6.97 -15.76 -4.70
N PRO A 306 6.14 -16.80 -4.82
CA PRO A 306 5.38 -17.06 -6.04
C PRO A 306 4.51 -15.89 -6.49
N MET A 307 3.86 -15.18 -5.55
CA MET A 307 3.09 -13.96 -5.86
C MET A 307 3.99 -12.87 -6.46
N VAL A 308 5.17 -12.67 -5.90
CA VAL A 308 6.14 -11.69 -6.40
C VAL A 308 6.70 -12.10 -7.76
N GLY A 309 7.02 -13.40 -7.93
CA GLY A 309 7.44 -13.93 -9.23
C GLY A 309 6.40 -13.70 -10.32
N GLY A 310 5.13 -13.98 -10.02
CA GLY A 310 4.00 -13.68 -10.92
C GLY A 310 3.91 -12.19 -11.25
N LEU A 311 4.00 -11.31 -10.25
CA LEU A 311 3.97 -9.85 -10.44
C LEU A 311 5.10 -9.38 -11.37
N LEU A 312 6.33 -9.83 -11.14
CA LEU A 312 7.47 -9.43 -11.98
C LEU A 312 7.28 -9.88 -13.43
N VAL A 313 6.81 -11.12 -13.65
CA VAL A 313 6.47 -11.60 -15.00
C VAL A 313 5.36 -10.73 -15.61
N GLY A 314 4.29 -10.44 -14.86
CA GLY A 314 3.19 -9.59 -15.32
C GLY A 314 3.65 -8.21 -15.73
N VAL A 315 4.48 -7.53 -14.92
CA VAL A 315 5.05 -6.21 -15.24
C VAL A 315 5.87 -6.24 -16.53
N THR A 316 6.70 -7.29 -16.72
CA THR A 316 7.55 -7.39 -17.94
C THR A 316 6.74 -7.56 -19.21
N VAL A 317 5.58 -8.23 -19.16
CA VAL A 317 4.72 -8.45 -20.33
C VAL A 317 3.61 -7.41 -20.49
N ALA A 318 3.30 -6.63 -19.43
CA ALA A 318 2.19 -5.66 -19.42
C ALA A 318 2.21 -4.71 -20.61
N ASN A 319 3.36 -4.11 -20.92
CA ASN A 319 3.51 -3.20 -22.06
C ASN A 319 3.29 -3.89 -23.41
N LYS A 320 3.73 -5.15 -23.57
CA LYS A 320 3.52 -5.91 -24.81
C LYS A 320 2.04 -6.21 -25.00
N VAL A 321 1.36 -6.63 -23.92
CA VAL A 321 -0.07 -6.91 -23.94
C VAL A 321 -0.88 -5.64 -24.19
N ALA A 322 -0.53 -4.53 -23.53
CA ALA A 322 -1.19 -3.25 -23.72
C ALA A 322 -1.01 -2.68 -25.14
N LYS A 323 0.17 -2.86 -25.75
CA LYS A 323 0.41 -2.47 -27.17
C LYS A 323 -0.34 -3.35 -28.16
N ALA A 324 -0.46 -4.66 -27.89
CA ALA A 324 -1.12 -5.60 -28.80
C ALA A 324 -2.65 -5.55 -28.74
N LEU A 325 -3.23 -5.45 -27.52
CA LEU A 325 -4.67 -5.57 -27.27
C LEU A 325 -5.33 -4.26 -26.83
N GLY A 326 -4.53 -3.23 -26.63
CA GLY A 326 -4.95 -1.96 -26.05
C GLY A 326 -4.94 -1.97 -24.51
N PRO A 327 -4.75 -0.80 -23.88
CA PRO A 327 -4.60 -0.67 -22.44
C PRO A 327 -5.84 -1.13 -21.66
N LYS A 328 -7.03 -0.81 -22.17
CA LYS A 328 -8.31 -1.21 -21.59
C LYS A 328 -8.48 -2.73 -21.52
N THR A 329 -8.17 -3.44 -22.60
CA THR A 329 -8.24 -4.91 -22.66
C THR A 329 -7.18 -5.56 -21.78
N SER A 330 -5.95 -5.02 -21.79
CA SER A 330 -4.86 -5.49 -20.92
C SER A 330 -5.23 -5.43 -19.44
N VAL A 331 -5.78 -4.30 -18.98
CA VAL A 331 -6.26 -4.12 -17.62
C VAL A 331 -7.43 -5.06 -17.29
N GLY A 332 -8.38 -5.22 -18.21
CA GLY A 332 -9.50 -6.15 -18.07
C GLY A 332 -9.04 -7.60 -17.92
N ILE A 333 -8.10 -8.06 -18.73
CA ILE A 333 -7.49 -9.41 -18.63
C ILE A 333 -6.77 -9.57 -17.29
N GLY A 334 -5.98 -8.59 -16.86
CA GLY A 334 -5.26 -8.64 -15.61
C GLY A 334 -6.19 -8.75 -14.39
N PHE A 335 -7.27 -7.97 -14.35
CA PHE A 335 -8.29 -8.06 -13.29
C PHE A 335 -9.10 -9.38 -13.36
N ALA A 336 -9.40 -9.88 -14.55
CA ALA A 336 -10.04 -11.18 -14.72
C ALA A 336 -9.15 -12.32 -14.18
N LEU A 337 -7.85 -12.28 -14.48
CA LEU A 337 -6.88 -13.24 -13.96
C LEU A 337 -6.75 -13.15 -12.43
N LEU A 338 -6.67 -11.92 -11.91
CA LEU A 338 -6.63 -11.65 -10.46
C LEU A 338 -7.88 -12.22 -9.78
N GLY A 339 -9.07 -11.93 -10.30
CA GLY A 339 -10.33 -12.45 -9.76
C GLY A 339 -10.42 -13.97 -9.83
N ALA A 340 -10.05 -14.57 -10.97
CA ALA A 340 -10.03 -16.03 -11.14
C ALA A 340 -9.04 -16.71 -10.17
N ALA A 341 -7.85 -16.11 -9.96
CA ALA A 341 -6.88 -16.60 -9.01
C ALA A 341 -7.42 -16.59 -7.57
N LEU A 342 -8.14 -15.52 -7.18
CA LEU A 342 -8.75 -15.41 -5.86
C LEU A 342 -9.91 -16.40 -5.68
N PHE A 343 -10.75 -16.60 -6.69
CA PHE A 343 -11.78 -17.67 -6.64
C PHE A 343 -11.17 -19.06 -6.56
N TYR A 344 -10.06 -19.31 -7.29
CA TYR A 344 -9.35 -20.58 -7.16
C TYR A 344 -8.70 -20.73 -5.78
N GLY A 345 -8.16 -19.62 -5.20
CA GLY A 345 -7.71 -19.59 -3.82
C GLY A 345 -8.79 -19.92 -2.81
N GLY A 346 -10.05 -19.51 -3.05
CA GLY A 346 -11.23 -19.86 -2.25
C GLY A 346 -11.66 -21.33 -2.31
N THR A 347 -10.88 -22.19 -2.94
CA THR A 347 -11.03 -23.66 -2.87
C THR A 347 -9.94 -24.32 -2.01
N THR A 348 -9.18 -23.50 -1.26
CA THR A 348 -8.13 -23.98 -0.37
C THR A 348 -8.73 -24.70 0.83
N ASP A 349 -8.21 -25.87 1.16
CA ASP A 349 -8.59 -26.61 2.38
C ASP A 349 -7.36 -26.84 3.27
N VAL A 350 -7.58 -27.40 4.45
CA VAL A 350 -6.51 -27.71 5.42
C VAL A 350 -5.48 -28.67 4.84
N GLY A 351 -5.88 -29.55 3.91
CA GLY A 351 -5.03 -30.55 3.24
C GLY A 351 -4.38 -30.07 1.94
N SER A 352 -4.72 -28.90 1.42
CA SER A 352 -4.30 -28.43 0.09
C SER A 352 -2.79 -28.25 -0.09
N GLY A 353 -2.05 -28.08 1.00
CA GLY A 353 -0.61 -27.94 0.98
C GLY A 353 -0.10 -26.63 0.33
N THR A 354 1.22 -26.54 0.16
CA THR A 354 1.86 -25.32 -0.37
C THR A 354 1.70 -25.13 -1.87
N GLY A 355 1.46 -26.22 -2.63
CA GLY A 355 1.41 -26.19 -4.09
C GLY A 355 0.23 -25.39 -4.63
N LEU A 356 -0.97 -25.61 -4.10
CA LEU A 356 -2.17 -24.88 -4.51
C LEU A 356 -2.03 -23.41 -4.14
N ALA A 357 -1.59 -23.11 -2.91
CA ALA A 357 -1.36 -21.73 -2.46
C ALA A 357 -0.34 -21.00 -3.35
N ALA A 358 0.77 -21.65 -3.73
CA ALA A 358 1.76 -21.09 -4.64
C ALA A 358 1.19 -20.83 -6.04
N ALA A 359 0.36 -21.73 -6.57
CA ALA A 359 -0.23 -21.61 -7.90
C ALA A 359 -1.16 -20.40 -8.00
N TRP A 360 -2.12 -20.27 -7.08
CA TRP A 360 -3.06 -19.16 -7.16
C TRP A 360 -2.43 -17.83 -6.75
N THR A 361 -1.51 -17.79 -5.79
CA THR A 361 -0.80 -16.55 -5.45
C THR A 361 0.11 -16.09 -6.59
N ALA A 362 0.76 -17.00 -7.34
CA ALA A 362 1.50 -16.65 -8.54
C ALA A 362 0.60 -16.08 -9.63
N ALA A 363 -0.57 -16.69 -9.88
CA ALA A 363 -1.55 -16.19 -10.84
C ALA A 363 -2.12 -14.81 -10.41
N TYR A 364 -2.40 -14.63 -9.11
CA TYR A 364 -2.80 -13.35 -8.54
C TYR A 364 -1.73 -12.28 -8.78
N GLY A 365 -0.47 -12.60 -8.47
CA GLY A 365 0.66 -11.70 -8.73
C GLY A 365 0.81 -11.34 -10.21
N LEU A 366 0.64 -12.31 -11.12
CA LEU A 366 0.66 -12.07 -12.57
C LEU A 366 -0.44 -11.08 -12.99
N GLY A 367 -1.66 -11.25 -12.48
CA GLY A 367 -2.76 -10.30 -12.68
C GLY A 367 -2.40 -8.89 -12.19
N LEU A 368 -1.87 -8.77 -10.99
CA LEU A 368 -1.37 -7.49 -10.44
C LEU A 368 -0.34 -6.83 -11.35
N GLY A 369 0.65 -7.61 -11.80
CA GLY A 369 1.73 -7.13 -12.65
C GLY A 369 1.25 -6.64 -14.03
N LEU A 370 0.24 -7.27 -14.60
CA LEU A 370 -0.40 -6.82 -15.85
C LEU A 370 -1.14 -5.49 -15.69
N VAL A 371 -1.79 -5.28 -14.56
CA VAL A 371 -2.66 -4.13 -14.32
C VAL A 371 -1.90 -2.90 -13.83
N LEU A 372 -1.00 -3.07 -12.87
CA LEU A 372 -0.39 -2.01 -12.07
C LEU A 372 0.28 -0.92 -12.91
N PRO A 373 1.15 -1.23 -13.93
CA PRO A 373 1.81 -0.20 -14.72
C PRO A 373 0.81 0.66 -15.50
N THR A 374 -0.16 0.03 -16.13
CA THR A 374 -1.15 0.72 -16.97
C THR A 374 -2.11 1.58 -16.16
N VAL A 375 -2.56 1.10 -15.00
CA VAL A 375 -3.46 1.81 -14.09
C VAL A 375 -2.75 3.02 -13.46
N MET A 376 -1.49 2.84 -13.04
CA MET A 376 -0.68 3.94 -12.51
C MET A 376 -0.35 4.96 -13.58
N ASP A 377 -0.03 4.52 -14.80
CA ASP A 377 0.19 5.42 -15.93
C ASP A 377 -1.07 6.20 -16.31
N ALA A 378 -2.24 5.59 -16.25
CA ALA A 378 -3.51 6.28 -16.46
C ALA A 378 -3.72 7.40 -15.42
N ALA A 379 -3.49 7.12 -14.14
CA ALA A 379 -3.65 8.09 -13.06
C ALA A 379 -2.59 9.20 -13.13
N LEU A 380 -1.31 8.85 -13.19
CA LEU A 380 -0.21 9.81 -13.15
C LEU A 380 -0.01 10.56 -14.47
N GLY A 381 -0.27 9.91 -15.61
CA GLY A 381 -0.17 10.52 -16.94
C GLY A 381 -1.26 11.53 -17.25
N ALA A 382 -2.30 11.63 -16.40
CA ALA A 382 -3.31 12.69 -16.47
C ALA A 382 -2.86 13.99 -15.78
N LEU A 383 -1.72 13.97 -15.07
CA LEU A 383 -1.20 15.09 -14.29
C LEU A 383 -0.31 15.98 -15.17
N SER A 384 -0.44 17.30 -15.01
CA SER A 384 0.54 18.24 -15.55
C SER A 384 1.82 18.28 -14.73
N ASP A 385 2.92 18.76 -15.31
CA ASP A 385 4.19 18.92 -14.60
C ASP A 385 4.06 19.77 -13.32
N ASP A 386 3.18 20.77 -13.34
CA ASP A 386 2.96 21.70 -12.23
C ASP A 386 2.08 21.09 -11.11
N SER A 387 1.24 20.09 -11.41
CA SER A 387 0.38 19.40 -10.44
C SER A 387 0.83 17.98 -10.11
N ALA A 388 1.96 17.53 -10.63
CA ALA A 388 2.40 16.14 -10.52
C ALA A 388 2.61 15.70 -9.07
N GLY A 389 3.16 16.55 -8.19
CA GLY A 389 3.38 16.23 -6.78
C GLY A 389 2.09 16.07 -6.01
N VAL A 390 1.23 17.08 -6.06
CA VAL A 390 -0.07 17.04 -5.34
C VAL A 390 -0.98 15.97 -5.93
N GLY A 391 -1.06 15.85 -7.26
CA GLY A 391 -1.89 14.83 -7.91
C GLY A 391 -1.44 13.40 -7.58
N ALA A 392 -0.14 13.14 -7.55
CA ALA A 392 0.42 11.85 -7.11
C ALA A 392 0.11 11.58 -5.63
N ALA A 393 0.19 12.61 -4.78
CA ALA A 393 -0.14 12.51 -3.36
C ALA A 393 -1.62 12.16 -3.14
N VAL A 394 -2.53 12.81 -3.85
CA VAL A 394 -3.97 12.52 -3.81
C VAL A 394 -4.25 11.09 -4.26
N ASN A 395 -3.69 10.68 -5.40
CA ASN A 395 -3.80 9.30 -5.89
C ASN A 395 -3.31 8.29 -4.83
N GLN A 396 -2.12 8.52 -4.26
CA GLN A 396 -1.55 7.63 -3.25
C GLN A 396 -2.38 7.61 -1.97
N SER A 397 -2.90 8.77 -1.52
CA SER A 397 -3.75 8.86 -0.33
C SER A 397 -5.03 8.03 -0.47
N ILE A 398 -5.74 8.18 -1.60
CA ILE A 398 -6.97 7.42 -1.87
C ILE A 398 -6.68 5.91 -1.90
N ARG A 399 -5.60 5.49 -2.56
CA ARG A 399 -5.19 4.09 -2.63
C ARG A 399 -4.80 3.52 -1.26
N THR A 400 -4.11 4.30 -0.43
CA THR A 400 -3.69 3.87 0.92
C THR A 400 -4.89 3.71 1.84
N VAL A 401 -5.83 4.66 1.82
CA VAL A 401 -7.10 4.54 2.55
C VAL A 401 -7.86 3.30 2.08
N GLY A 402 -7.95 3.07 0.76
CA GLY A 402 -8.56 1.86 0.20
C GLY A 402 -7.88 0.57 0.67
N GLY A 403 -6.55 0.55 0.78
CA GLY A 403 -5.80 -0.58 1.34
C GLY A 403 -6.13 -0.82 2.82
N SER A 404 -6.21 0.25 3.62
CA SER A 404 -6.60 0.16 5.03
C SER A 404 -8.03 -0.39 5.20
N PHE A 405 -8.97 0.05 4.35
CA PHE A 405 -10.31 -0.55 4.29
C PHE A 405 -10.26 -2.04 3.92
N GLY A 406 -9.40 -2.41 2.97
CA GLY A 406 -9.20 -3.80 2.58
C GLY A 406 -8.76 -4.68 3.76
N ALA A 407 -7.71 -4.27 4.46
CA ALA A 407 -7.22 -4.99 5.64
C ALA A 407 -8.30 -5.08 6.74
N ALA A 408 -8.97 -3.96 7.05
CA ALA A 408 -9.97 -3.91 8.12
C ALA A 408 -11.24 -4.69 7.79
N ILE A 409 -11.81 -4.53 6.58
CA ILE A 409 -13.06 -5.19 6.19
C ILE A 409 -12.82 -6.69 5.98
N LEU A 410 -11.79 -7.06 5.22
CA LEU A 410 -11.49 -8.47 4.96
C LEU A 410 -11.03 -9.18 6.23
N GLY A 411 -10.27 -8.49 7.11
CA GLY A 411 -9.95 -9.00 8.44
C GLY A 411 -11.17 -9.19 9.33
N SER A 412 -12.14 -8.27 9.32
CA SER A 412 -13.42 -8.42 10.04
C SER A 412 -14.24 -9.59 9.51
N ILE A 413 -14.28 -9.79 8.18
CA ILE A 413 -14.95 -10.93 7.56
C ILE A 413 -14.27 -12.23 8.01
N LEU A 414 -12.93 -12.29 7.99
CA LEU A 414 -12.17 -13.44 8.47
C LEU A 414 -12.53 -13.76 9.93
N ASN A 415 -12.40 -12.76 10.81
CA ASN A 415 -12.61 -12.96 12.25
C ASN A 415 -14.07 -13.33 12.59
N SER A 416 -15.06 -12.69 11.96
CA SER A 416 -16.47 -12.97 12.27
C SER A 416 -16.87 -14.38 11.84
N ASN A 417 -16.42 -14.83 10.66
CA ASN A 417 -16.72 -16.19 10.18
C ASN A 417 -15.93 -17.23 10.99
N TYR A 418 -14.65 -17.00 11.28
CA TYR A 418 -13.86 -17.86 12.16
C TYR A 418 -14.54 -18.07 13.52
N ARG A 419 -14.99 -16.98 14.17
CA ARG A 419 -15.70 -17.03 15.47
C ARG A 419 -17.04 -17.75 15.37
N GLY A 420 -17.76 -17.58 14.26
CA GLY A 420 -19.08 -18.19 14.01
C GLY A 420 -19.02 -19.69 13.79
N ASP A 421 -17.98 -20.17 13.11
CA ASP A 421 -17.79 -21.57 12.74
C ASP A 421 -17.01 -22.38 13.79
N LEU A 422 -16.43 -21.70 14.82
CA LEU A 422 -15.58 -22.35 15.83
C LEU A 422 -16.44 -23.18 16.81
N ASP A 423 -16.25 -24.52 16.80
CA ASP A 423 -16.86 -25.41 17.77
C ASP A 423 -16.10 -25.35 19.11
N LEU A 424 -16.72 -24.76 20.12
CA LEU A 424 -16.19 -24.62 21.47
C LEU A 424 -16.53 -25.78 22.41
N GLY A 425 -17.10 -26.86 21.88
CA GLY A 425 -17.43 -28.07 22.66
C GLY A 425 -16.20 -28.61 23.37
N GLY A 426 -16.29 -28.73 24.70
CA GLY A 426 -15.18 -29.21 25.54
C GLY A 426 -14.08 -28.18 25.88
N VAL A 427 -14.18 -26.93 25.42
CA VAL A 427 -13.25 -25.87 25.78
C VAL A 427 -13.71 -25.22 27.10
N PRO A 428 -12.81 -25.11 28.12
CA PRO A 428 -13.14 -24.42 29.36
C PRO A 428 -13.60 -22.97 29.14
N ALA A 429 -14.65 -22.54 29.85
CA ALA A 429 -15.23 -21.21 29.65
C ALA A 429 -14.20 -20.06 29.75
N ALA A 430 -13.21 -20.19 30.64
CA ALA A 430 -12.12 -19.20 30.80
C ALA A 430 -11.18 -19.12 29.58
N ALA A 431 -11.13 -20.16 28.72
CA ALA A 431 -10.27 -20.21 27.53
C ALA A 431 -11.02 -19.89 26.23
N GLN A 432 -12.35 -19.81 26.25
CA GLN A 432 -13.15 -19.62 25.04
C GLN A 432 -12.91 -18.28 24.36
N GLU A 433 -12.77 -17.20 25.14
CA GLU A 433 -12.48 -15.87 24.56
C GLU A 433 -11.10 -15.84 23.88
N ALA A 434 -10.06 -16.41 24.52
CA ALA A 434 -8.75 -16.53 23.91
C ALA A 434 -8.76 -17.37 22.63
N ALA A 435 -9.60 -18.42 22.59
CA ALA A 435 -9.77 -19.24 21.40
C ALA A 435 -10.47 -18.50 20.24
N LYS A 436 -11.41 -17.61 20.57
CA LYS A 436 -12.13 -16.78 19.57
C LYS A 436 -11.32 -15.61 19.05
N ASP A 437 -10.31 -15.14 19.78
CA ASP A 437 -9.55 -13.93 19.41
C ASP A 437 -8.77 -14.09 18.12
N SER A 438 -8.20 -15.26 17.90
CA SER A 438 -7.44 -15.53 16.68
C SER A 438 -7.21 -17.02 16.46
N VAL A 439 -6.85 -17.41 15.24
CA VAL A 439 -6.41 -18.79 14.93
C VAL A 439 -5.24 -19.24 15.81
N PHE A 440 -4.30 -18.33 16.12
CA PHE A 440 -3.15 -18.63 16.99
C PHE A 440 -3.60 -18.86 18.43
N GLY A 441 -4.52 -18.04 18.93
CA GLY A 441 -5.15 -18.21 20.26
C GLY A 441 -5.89 -19.55 20.34
N GLY A 442 -6.68 -19.89 19.34
CA GLY A 442 -7.38 -21.18 19.24
C GLY A 442 -6.42 -22.36 19.26
N LEU A 443 -5.33 -22.33 18.49
CA LEU A 443 -4.31 -23.38 18.50
C LEU A 443 -3.53 -23.45 19.81
N ALA A 444 -3.30 -22.33 20.48
CA ALA A 444 -2.68 -22.31 21.81
C ALA A 444 -3.58 -22.97 22.86
N VAL A 445 -4.87 -22.66 22.87
CA VAL A 445 -5.86 -23.31 23.71
C VAL A 445 -5.94 -24.81 23.41
N ALA A 446 -6.01 -25.22 22.14
CA ALA A 446 -6.01 -26.62 21.73
C ALA A 446 -4.82 -27.40 22.30
N ARG A 447 -3.62 -26.78 22.27
CA ARG A 447 -2.40 -27.37 22.88
C ARG A 447 -2.52 -27.46 24.40
N SER A 448 -3.03 -26.44 25.07
CA SER A 448 -3.15 -26.42 26.54
C SER A 448 -4.11 -27.48 27.07
N ILE A 449 -5.20 -27.76 26.34
CA ILE A 449 -6.18 -28.82 26.68
C ILE A 449 -5.86 -30.18 26.04
N SER A 450 -4.74 -30.27 25.29
CA SER A 450 -4.32 -31.48 24.59
C SER A 450 -5.40 -32.09 23.67
N SER A 451 -6.21 -31.26 23.00
CA SER A 451 -7.31 -31.67 22.17
C SER A 451 -6.97 -31.51 20.68
N SER A 452 -6.73 -32.61 19.97
CA SER A 452 -6.53 -32.64 18.53
C SER A 452 -7.79 -32.28 17.75
N SER A 453 -8.95 -32.74 18.24
CA SER A 453 -10.26 -32.44 17.61
C SER A 453 -10.57 -30.93 17.65
N PHE A 454 -10.24 -30.25 18.75
CA PHE A 454 -10.39 -28.80 18.82
C PHE A 454 -9.37 -28.07 17.90
N ALA A 455 -8.12 -28.57 17.80
CA ALA A 455 -7.15 -28.02 16.87
C ALA A 455 -7.62 -28.15 15.41
N ASP A 456 -8.27 -29.24 15.05
CA ASP A 456 -8.84 -29.45 13.71
C ASP A 456 -10.06 -28.54 13.47
N SER A 457 -10.94 -28.34 14.48
CA SER A 457 -12.00 -27.33 14.42
C SER A 457 -11.44 -25.94 14.14
N VAL A 458 -10.42 -25.52 14.89
CA VAL A 458 -9.76 -24.20 14.71
C VAL A 458 -9.21 -24.04 13.28
N ARG A 459 -8.52 -25.06 12.75
CA ARG A 459 -7.96 -25.02 11.39
C ARG A 459 -9.06 -24.94 10.33
N ASN A 460 -10.09 -25.78 10.44
CA ASN A 460 -11.20 -25.82 9.48
C ASN A 460 -11.99 -24.50 9.49
N SER A 461 -12.32 -23.96 10.68
CA SER A 461 -13.03 -22.69 10.79
C SER A 461 -12.21 -21.53 10.20
N PHE A 462 -10.88 -21.52 10.38
CA PHE A 462 -10.02 -20.49 9.78
C PHE A 462 -9.97 -20.59 8.26
N VAL A 463 -9.84 -21.80 7.71
CA VAL A 463 -9.77 -22.01 6.25
C VAL A 463 -11.12 -21.67 5.61
N SER A 464 -12.25 -22.09 6.19
CA SER A 464 -13.59 -21.69 5.73
C SER A 464 -13.76 -20.16 5.69
N ALA A 465 -13.29 -19.46 6.73
CA ALA A 465 -13.32 -18.00 6.79
C ALA A 465 -12.39 -17.36 5.74
N LEU A 466 -11.20 -17.94 5.50
CA LEU A 466 -10.26 -17.51 4.45
C LEU A 466 -10.90 -17.63 3.06
N ASP A 467 -11.60 -18.74 2.78
CA ASP A 467 -12.27 -18.95 1.49
C ASP A 467 -13.29 -17.85 1.20
N ILE A 468 -14.08 -17.46 2.20
CA ILE A 468 -15.04 -16.36 2.08
C ILE A 468 -14.31 -15.05 1.75
N VAL A 469 -13.20 -14.75 2.43
CA VAL A 469 -12.37 -13.55 2.16
C VAL A 469 -11.85 -13.55 0.73
N LEU A 470 -11.35 -14.69 0.25
CA LEU A 470 -10.80 -14.81 -1.11
C LEU A 470 -11.92 -14.71 -2.16
N VAL A 471 -13.08 -15.30 -1.92
CA VAL A 471 -14.25 -15.18 -2.81
C VAL A 471 -14.74 -13.74 -2.88
N VAL A 472 -14.88 -13.04 -1.75
CA VAL A 472 -15.25 -11.61 -1.71
C VAL A 472 -14.22 -10.77 -2.49
N SER A 473 -12.95 -11.05 -2.29
CA SER A 473 -11.87 -10.38 -3.02
C SER A 473 -11.91 -10.70 -4.53
N GLY A 474 -12.32 -11.91 -4.91
CA GLY A 474 -12.57 -12.31 -6.29
C GLY A 474 -13.66 -11.48 -6.98
N PHE A 475 -14.77 -11.20 -6.28
CA PHE A 475 -15.81 -10.30 -6.78
C PHE A 475 -15.31 -8.87 -6.96
N LEU A 476 -14.41 -8.38 -6.11
CA LEU A 476 -13.74 -7.10 -6.31
C LEU A 476 -12.84 -7.12 -7.55
N GLY A 477 -12.21 -8.25 -7.86
CA GLY A 477 -11.53 -8.45 -9.14
C GLY A 477 -12.48 -8.28 -10.34
N LEU A 478 -13.69 -8.87 -10.30
CA LEU A 478 -14.72 -8.68 -11.32
C LEU A 478 -15.20 -7.22 -11.41
N LEU A 479 -15.35 -6.55 -10.26
CA LEU A 479 -15.62 -5.10 -10.24
C LEU A 479 -14.52 -4.32 -10.95
N GLY A 480 -13.26 -4.68 -10.76
CA GLY A 480 -12.12 -4.10 -11.49
C GLY A 480 -12.23 -4.31 -13.00
N VAL A 481 -12.66 -5.49 -13.46
CA VAL A 481 -12.96 -5.72 -14.90
C VAL A 481 -14.06 -4.77 -15.39
N LEU A 482 -15.15 -4.63 -14.64
CA LEU A 482 -16.26 -3.75 -15.00
C LEU A 482 -15.80 -2.30 -15.11
N ILE A 483 -15.08 -1.79 -14.13
CA ILE A 483 -14.53 -0.43 -14.12
C ILE A 483 -13.58 -0.24 -15.32
N ALA A 484 -12.69 -1.19 -15.60
CA ALA A 484 -11.79 -1.12 -16.73
C ALA A 484 -12.55 -1.07 -18.06
N VAL A 485 -13.56 -1.93 -18.23
CA VAL A 485 -14.35 -2.01 -19.48
C VAL A 485 -15.24 -0.79 -19.67
N VAL A 486 -15.83 -0.24 -18.63
CA VAL A 486 -16.78 0.87 -18.75
C VAL A 486 -16.07 2.22 -18.74
N TRP A 487 -15.13 2.42 -17.85
CA TRP A 487 -14.63 3.75 -17.48
C TRP A 487 -13.21 4.06 -17.94
N LEU A 488 -12.33 3.06 -18.10
CA LEU A 488 -10.96 3.32 -18.56
C LEU A 488 -10.98 3.74 -20.04
N PRO A 489 -10.36 4.87 -20.43
CA PRO A 489 -10.28 5.29 -21.82
C PRO A 489 -9.48 4.31 -22.70
N ARG A 490 -9.81 4.23 -23.99
CA ARG A 490 -9.13 3.35 -24.95
C ARG A 490 -7.69 3.76 -25.25
N GLU A 491 -7.39 5.06 -25.14
CA GLU A 491 -6.07 5.63 -25.38
C GLU A 491 -5.45 6.05 -24.04
N VAL A 492 -4.58 5.22 -23.51
CA VAL A 492 -3.71 5.53 -22.36
C VAL A 492 -2.31 5.66 -22.94
N GLY A 493 -1.69 6.86 -22.85
CA GLY A 493 -0.32 7.09 -23.35
C GLY A 493 -0.17 8.05 -24.52
N GLN A 494 -1.26 8.61 -25.08
CA GLN A 494 -1.15 9.75 -26.01
C GLN A 494 -1.48 11.03 -25.25
N SER A 495 -0.47 11.85 -24.97
CA SER A 495 -0.65 13.24 -24.55
C SER A 495 -1.46 13.96 -25.63
N THR A 496 -2.65 14.43 -25.30
CA THR A 496 -3.42 15.37 -26.11
C THR A 496 -2.81 16.77 -26.05
N ALA A 497 -1.54 16.87 -26.39
CA ALA A 497 -0.91 18.11 -26.79
C ALA A 497 -1.07 18.27 -28.33
N LYS A 498 -2.31 18.24 -28.83
CA LYS A 498 -2.62 18.97 -30.06
C LYS A 498 -2.78 20.43 -29.63
N ALA A 499 -1.71 21.22 -29.83
CA ALA A 499 -1.82 22.65 -29.87
C ALA A 499 -2.95 23.04 -30.86
N PRO A 500 -3.74 24.07 -30.57
CA PRO A 500 -4.63 24.60 -31.60
C PRO A 500 -3.74 25.03 -32.77
N GLU A 501 -3.98 24.43 -33.95
CA GLU A 501 -3.47 24.93 -35.19
C GLU A 501 -3.91 26.40 -35.29
N SER A 502 -2.96 27.30 -35.25
CA SER A 502 -3.17 28.71 -35.45
C SER A 502 -3.82 28.90 -36.84
N GLU A 503 -5.07 29.32 -36.88
CA GLU A 503 -5.69 29.99 -38.03
C GLU A 503 -4.92 31.29 -38.31
N HIS A 504 -3.71 31.18 -38.86
CA HIS A 504 -2.93 32.36 -39.23
C HIS A 504 -2.29 32.25 -40.61
N ASP A 505 -2.72 31.30 -41.48
CA ASP A 505 -2.26 31.19 -42.88
C ASP A 505 -3.35 31.40 -43.91
N ALA A 506 -4.40 32.19 -43.60
CA ALA A 506 -5.44 32.54 -44.55
C ALA A 506 -5.55 34.03 -44.88
N ALA A 507 -4.51 34.84 -44.58
CA ALA A 507 -4.55 36.30 -44.84
C ALA A 507 -3.46 36.83 -45.76
N ASP A 508 -2.64 35.99 -46.40
CA ASP A 508 -1.62 36.46 -47.35
C ASP A 508 -1.79 35.91 -48.81
N ALA A 509 -3.03 35.61 -49.22
CA ALA A 509 -3.35 35.27 -50.60
C ALA A 509 -4.63 35.98 -51.05
N ALA A 510 -4.63 37.35 -51.03
CA ALA A 510 -5.56 38.17 -51.81
C ALA A 510 -4.93 39.53 -52.14
#